data_34b6d9a74b890efd09ffd5a9701a18cb
#
_entry.id   34b6d9a74b890efd09ffd5a9701a18cb
#
_cell.length_a   1.000
_cell.length_b   1.000
_cell.length_c   1.000
_cell.angle_alpha   90.00
_cell.angle_beta   90.00
_cell.angle_gamma   90.00
#
_symmetry.space_group_name_H-M   'P 1'
#
loop_
_entity.id
_entity.type
_entity.pdbx_description
1 polymer ?
#
loop_
_entity_poly.entity_id
_entity_poly.type
_entity_poly.pdbx_seq_one_letter_code
_entity_poly.pdbx_strand_id
1 'polypeptide(L)'
;NAYEYLLDKKKLFSAGLQSFKLAKKAVELDDNNPIGLLLKANVNFHAPKGFGGNKEEALRLFLKAEKIMRQEGTWRYLWNYPALQLCIAQCYEELGEKEKAISKCESILQEHPKFNYVRNTYLPALRAKKK
;
A
#
# COMPACT_ATOMS: atom_id res chain seq x y z
N ASN A 1 27.26 -13.90 1.68
CA ASN A 1 27.19 -15.31 1.31
C ASN A 1 25.77 -15.85 1.51
N ALA A 2 25.56 -17.12 1.13
CA ALA A 2 24.22 -17.74 1.22
C ALA A 2 23.68 -17.79 2.65
N TYR A 3 24.54 -18.00 3.63
CA TYR A 3 24.16 -18.04 5.04
C TYR A 3 23.66 -16.67 5.52
N GLU A 4 24.38 -15.61 5.19
CA GLU A 4 23.99 -14.24 5.53
C GLU A 4 22.67 -13.86 4.88
N TYR A 5 22.49 -14.25 3.62
CA TYR A 5 21.25 -14.01 2.89
C TYR A 5 20.04 -14.68 3.57
N LEU A 6 20.20 -15.93 3.99
CA LEU A 6 19.15 -16.66 4.69
C LEU A 6 18.85 -16.04 6.06
N LEU A 7 19.89 -15.59 6.75
CA LEU A 7 19.74 -14.92 8.05
C LEU A 7 18.96 -13.61 7.91
N ASP A 8 19.27 -12.84 6.87
CA ASP A 8 18.59 -11.58 6.58
C ASP A 8 17.11 -11.82 6.23
N LYS A 9 16.82 -12.87 5.47
CA LYS A 9 15.43 -13.27 5.16
C LYS A 9 14.64 -13.63 6.41
N LYS A 10 15.25 -14.37 7.34
CA LYS A 10 14.63 -14.71 8.62
C LYS A 10 14.32 -13.46 9.45
N LYS A 11 15.25 -12.52 9.49
CA LYS A 11 15.04 -11.25 10.19
C LYS A 11 13.90 -10.45 9.58
N LEU A 12 13.84 -10.37 8.25
CA LEU A 12 12.77 -9.69 7.54
C LEU A 12 11.42 -10.33 7.81
N PHE A 13 11.35 -11.66 7.79
CA PHE A 13 10.13 -12.40 8.07
C PHE A 13 9.66 -12.14 9.51
N SER A 14 10.58 -12.24 10.48
CA SER A 14 10.28 -11.98 11.88
C SER A 14 9.81 -10.55 12.12
N ALA A 15 10.49 -9.57 11.49
CA ALA A 15 10.11 -8.17 11.57
C ALA A 15 8.72 -7.94 10.97
N GLY A 16 8.43 -8.59 9.85
CA GLY A 16 7.11 -8.53 9.21
C GLY A 16 6.01 -9.06 10.11
N LEU A 17 6.25 -10.20 10.78
CA LEU A 17 5.29 -10.76 11.73
C LEU A 17 5.04 -9.82 12.91
N GLN A 18 6.11 -9.23 13.45
CA GLN A 18 5.98 -8.27 14.54
C GLN A 18 5.21 -7.03 14.11
N SER A 19 5.50 -6.50 12.92
CA SER A 19 4.78 -5.37 12.36
C SER A 19 3.29 -5.68 12.21
N PHE A 20 2.97 -6.89 11.74
CA PHE A 20 1.58 -7.33 11.59
C PHE A 20 0.85 -7.35 12.94
N LYS A 21 1.50 -7.93 13.95
CA LYS A 21 0.91 -8.00 15.30
C LYS A 21 0.68 -6.60 15.88
N LEU A 22 1.64 -5.70 15.71
CA LEU A 22 1.53 -4.32 16.18
C LEU A 22 0.43 -3.56 15.43
N ALA A 23 0.37 -3.72 14.11
CA ALA A 23 -0.66 -3.09 13.29
C ALA A 23 -2.05 -3.58 13.66
N LYS A 24 -2.19 -4.90 13.84
CA LYS A 24 -3.46 -5.50 14.26
C LYS A 24 -3.90 -4.94 15.62
N LYS A 25 -2.97 -4.85 16.56
CA LYS A 25 -3.26 -4.30 17.89
C LYS A 25 -3.64 -2.83 17.82
N ALA A 26 -2.97 -2.04 16.99
CA ALA A 26 -3.29 -0.62 16.80
C ALA A 26 -4.70 -0.45 16.26
N VAL A 27 -5.11 -1.28 15.30
CA VAL A 27 -6.47 -1.23 14.73
C VAL A 27 -7.51 -1.71 15.73
N GLU A 28 -7.17 -2.69 16.58
CA GLU A 28 -8.06 -3.15 17.64
C GLU A 28 -8.32 -2.05 18.69
N LEU A 29 -7.29 -1.23 19.00
CA LEU A 29 -7.42 -0.13 19.94
C LEU A 29 -8.17 1.07 19.35
N ASP A 30 -7.95 1.33 18.07
CA ASP A 30 -8.60 2.42 17.33
C ASP A 30 -8.67 2.04 15.86
N ASP A 31 -9.81 1.51 15.44
CA ASP A 31 -10.03 1.06 14.07
C ASP A 31 -10.09 2.19 13.04
N ASN A 32 -10.06 3.43 13.51
CA ASN A 32 -10.00 4.62 12.65
C ASN A 32 -8.62 5.28 12.64
N ASN A 33 -7.60 4.65 13.24
CA ASN A 33 -6.24 5.17 13.22
C ASN A 33 -5.61 4.94 11.85
N PRO A 34 -5.33 6.02 11.06
CA PRO A 34 -4.80 5.84 9.70
C PRO A 34 -3.46 5.11 9.67
N ILE A 35 -2.59 5.33 10.66
CA ILE A 35 -1.28 4.68 10.70
C ILE A 35 -1.43 3.18 10.91
N GLY A 36 -2.30 2.78 11.85
CA GLY A 36 -2.61 1.36 12.07
C GLY A 36 -3.19 0.70 10.84
N LEU A 37 -4.11 1.39 10.16
CA LEU A 37 -4.71 0.90 8.91
C LEU A 37 -3.68 0.72 7.82
N LEU A 38 -2.75 1.68 7.66
CA LEU A 38 -1.69 1.61 6.66
C LEU A 38 -0.75 0.43 6.93
N LEU A 39 -0.35 0.24 8.17
CA LEU A 39 0.54 -0.87 8.54
C LEU A 39 -0.12 -2.21 8.26
N LYS A 40 -1.37 -2.38 8.66
CA LYS A 40 -2.11 -3.62 8.41
C LYS A 40 -2.33 -3.85 6.91
N ALA A 41 -2.66 -2.79 6.17
CA ALA A 41 -2.84 -2.88 4.72
C ALA A 41 -1.55 -3.30 4.02
N ASN A 42 -0.41 -2.75 4.43
CA ASN A 42 0.88 -3.12 3.86
C ASN A 42 1.19 -4.61 4.08
N VAL A 43 0.91 -5.13 5.25
CA VAL A 43 1.13 -6.55 5.52
C VAL A 43 0.19 -7.40 4.66
N ASN A 44 -1.08 -7.04 4.57
CA ASN A 44 -2.04 -7.76 3.71
C ASN A 44 -1.60 -7.76 2.25
N PHE A 45 -1.00 -6.65 1.79
CA PHE A 45 -0.54 -6.53 0.40
C PHE A 45 0.69 -7.38 0.12
N HIS A 46 1.68 -7.35 1.02
CA HIS A 46 2.99 -7.97 0.77
C HIS A 46 3.13 -9.41 1.24
N ALA A 47 2.32 -9.85 2.23
CA ALA A 47 2.42 -11.20 2.75
C ALA A 47 1.88 -12.22 1.76
N PRO A 48 2.45 -13.44 1.74
CA PRO A 48 1.85 -14.54 0.98
C PRO A 48 0.47 -14.91 1.52
N LYS A 49 -0.38 -15.47 0.66
CA LYS A 49 -1.75 -15.85 1.05
C LYS A 49 -1.77 -16.74 2.30
N GLY A 50 -0.84 -17.69 2.41
CA GLY A 50 -0.76 -18.60 3.56
C GLY A 50 -0.37 -17.92 4.86
N PHE A 51 0.09 -16.67 4.84
CA PHE A 51 0.55 -15.92 6.00
C PHE A 51 -0.20 -14.61 6.19
N GLY A 52 -1.47 -14.59 5.81
CA GLY A 52 -2.33 -13.43 6.03
C GLY A 52 -2.40 -12.45 4.86
N GLY A 53 -1.79 -12.79 3.73
CA GLY A 53 -1.84 -11.95 2.53
C GLY A 53 -3.24 -11.93 1.91
N ASN A 54 -3.76 -10.73 1.64
CA ASN A 54 -5.07 -10.53 1.05
C ASN A 54 -5.11 -9.16 0.37
N LYS A 55 -5.03 -9.16 -0.97
CA LYS A 55 -5.00 -7.91 -1.75
C LYS A 55 -6.32 -7.14 -1.65
N GLU A 56 -7.44 -7.83 -1.56
CA GLU A 56 -8.75 -7.19 -1.42
C GLU A 56 -8.89 -6.48 -0.08
N GLU A 57 -8.47 -7.13 0.99
CA GLU A 57 -8.48 -6.53 2.32
C GLU A 57 -7.48 -5.36 2.40
N ALA A 58 -6.32 -5.50 1.75
CA ALA A 58 -5.35 -4.41 1.67
C ALA A 58 -5.97 -3.18 1.02
N LEU A 59 -6.65 -3.37 -0.11
CA LEU A 59 -7.33 -2.27 -0.81
C LEU A 59 -8.38 -1.60 0.09
N ARG A 60 -9.19 -2.39 0.78
CA ARG A 60 -10.21 -1.87 1.68
C ARG A 60 -9.60 -0.98 2.77
N LEU A 61 -8.51 -1.44 3.36
CA LEU A 61 -7.83 -0.71 4.43
C LEU A 61 -7.13 0.55 3.92
N PHE A 62 -6.49 0.48 2.76
CA PHE A 62 -5.88 1.66 2.14
C PHE A 62 -6.92 2.72 1.81
N LEU A 63 -8.06 2.33 1.25
CA LEU A 63 -9.15 3.26 0.93
C LEU A 63 -9.75 3.88 2.19
N LYS A 64 -9.89 3.10 3.24
CA LYS A 64 -10.37 3.61 4.52
C LYS A 64 -9.41 4.65 5.09
N ALA A 65 -8.10 4.36 5.06
CA ALA A 65 -7.08 5.31 5.53
C ALA A 65 -7.09 6.59 4.69
N GLU A 66 -7.19 6.47 3.38
CA GLU A 66 -7.27 7.63 2.49
C GLU A 66 -8.46 8.53 2.84
N LYS A 67 -9.62 7.91 3.04
CA LYS A 67 -10.84 8.63 3.39
C LYS A 67 -10.68 9.40 4.71
N ILE A 68 -10.13 8.75 5.72
CA ILE A 68 -9.90 9.37 7.03
C ILE A 68 -8.92 10.55 6.90
N MET A 69 -7.82 10.35 6.19
CA MET A 69 -6.84 11.42 5.97
C MET A 69 -7.45 12.62 5.24
N ARG A 70 -8.32 12.36 4.27
CA ARG A 70 -9.05 13.43 3.56
C ARG A 70 -9.99 14.18 4.48
N GLN A 71 -10.76 13.47 5.30
CA GLN A 71 -11.70 14.08 6.22
C GLN A 71 -11.00 14.93 7.28
N GLU A 72 -9.85 14.48 7.77
CA GLU A 72 -9.07 15.20 8.75
C GLU A 72 -8.23 16.34 8.15
N GLY A 73 -8.07 16.35 6.83
CA GLY A 73 -7.21 17.32 6.14
C GLY A 73 -5.73 17.04 6.27
N THR A 74 -5.37 15.93 6.92
CA THR A 74 -3.95 15.58 7.15
C THR A 74 -3.23 15.19 5.87
N TRP A 75 -3.94 14.82 4.81
CA TRP A 75 -3.35 14.43 3.54
C TRP A 75 -2.43 15.52 2.95
N ARG A 76 -2.66 16.78 3.31
CA ARG A 76 -1.86 17.91 2.81
C ARG A 76 -0.47 17.97 3.43
N TYR A 77 -0.30 17.39 4.60
CA TYR A 77 0.93 17.51 5.38
C TYR A 77 1.69 16.21 5.51
N LEU A 78 1.04 15.07 5.25
CA LEU A 78 1.67 13.77 5.42
C LEU A 78 2.44 13.38 4.16
N TRP A 79 3.75 13.26 4.31
CA TRP A 79 4.64 12.90 3.22
C TRP A 79 4.31 11.53 2.60
N ASN A 80 3.68 10.65 3.38
CA ASN A 80 3.34 9.30 2.94
C ASN A 80 2.00 9.21 2.20
N TYR A 81 1.27 10.31 2.06
CA TYR A 81 -0.02 10.29 1.36
C TYR A 81 0.11 9.91 -0.12
N PRO A 82 1.09 10.46 -0.89
CA PRO A 82 1.28 10.00 -2.27
C PRO A 82 1.63 8.51 -2.37
N ALA A 83 2.43 7.99 -1.42
CA ALA A 83 2.76 6.58 -1.37
C ALA A 83 1.51 5.72 -1.10
N LEU A 84 0.63 6.18 -0.22
CA LEU A 84 -0.66 5.52 0.03
C LEU A 84 -1.49 5.43 -1.25
N GLN A 85 -1.59 6.51 -1.99
CA GLN A 85 -2.33 6.53 -3.25
C GLN A 85 -1.73 5.57 -4.27
N LEU A 86 -0.39 5.50 -4.34
CA LEU A 86 0.28 4.53 -5.21
C LEU A 86 -0.04 3.09 -4.79
N CYS A 87 -0.06 2.81 -3.49
CA CYS A 87 -0.44 1.49 -2.98
C CYS A 87 -1.87 1.10 -3.41
N ILE A 88 -2.78 2.06 -3.43
CA ILE A 88 -4.15 1.82 -3.91
C ILE A 88 -4.13 1.43 -5.40
N ALA A 89 -3.36 2.15 -6.21
CA ALA A 89 -3.22 1.82 -7.63
C ALA A 89 -2.64 0.41 -7.82
N GLN A 90 -1.64 0.07 -7.03
CA GLN A 90 -1.01 -1.26 -7.08
C GLN A 90 -2.00 -2.36 -6.67
N CYS A 91 -2.87 -2.11 -5.70
CA CYS A 91 -3.92 -3.06 -5.33
C CYS A 91 -4.88 -3.30 -6.49
N TYR A 92 -5.30 -2.25 -7.17
CA TYR A 92 -6.16 -2.39 -8.35
C TYR A 92 -5.48 -3.22 -9.44
N GLU A 93 -4.19 -2.98 -9.68
CA GLU A 93 -3.43 -3.75 -10.66
C GLU A 93 -3.40 -5.25 -10.29
N GLU A 94 -3.07 -5.54 -9.03
CA GLU A 94 -2.98 -6.93 -8.54
C GLU A 94 -4.33 -7.65 -8.57
N LEU A 95 -5.42 -6.91 -8.46
CA LEU A 95 -6.78 -7.47 -8.53
C LEU A 95 -7.33 -7.55 -9.96
N GLY A 96 -6.52 -7.20 -10.97
CA GLY A 96 -6.95 -7.24 -12.36
C GLY A 96 -7.78 -6.05 -12.81
N GLU A 97 -7.84 -5.00 -11.99
CA GLU A 97 -8.61 -3.79 -12.25
C GLU A 97 -7.72 -2.72 -12.90
N LYS A 98 -7.18 -3.04 -14.08
CA LYS A 98 -6.20 -2.20 -14.77
C LYS A 98 -6.71 -0.76 -14.99
N GLU A 99 -7.95 -0.61 -15.42
CA GLU A 99 -8.50 0.72 -15.71
C GLU A 99 -8.62 1.58 -14.46
N LYS A 100 -8.99 0.97 -13.33
CA LYS A 100 -9.03 1.67 -12.05
C LYS A 100 -7.63 2.07 -11.59
N ALA A 101 -6.63 1.21 -11.83
CA ALA A 101 -5.24 1.51 -11.51
C ALA A 101 -4.74 2.71 -12.32
N ILE A 102 -5.03 2.74 -13.62
CA ILE A 102 -4.66 3.84 -14.51
C ILE A 102 -5.34 5.15 -14.06
N SER A 103 -6.64 5.08 -13.79
CA SER A 103 -7.40 6.23 -13.34
C SER A 103 -6.84 6.80 -12.03
N LYS A 104 -6.44 5.91 -11.11
CA LYS A 104 -5.82 6.33 -9.85
C LYS A 104 -4.49 7.01 -10.09
N CYS A 105 -3.67 6.50 -11.00
CA CYS A 105 -2.38 7.11 -11.36
C CYS A 105 -2.58 8.52 -11.95
N GLU A 106 -3.57 8.69 -12.79
CA GLU A 106 -3.88 9.99 -13.37
C GLU A 106 -4.30 10.98 -12.28
N SER A 107 -5.12 10.53 -11.32
CA SER A 107 -5.53 11.31 -10.16
C SER A 107 -4.31 11.72 -9.31
N ILE A 108 -3.39 10.77 -9.07
CA ILE A 108 -2.16 11.03 -8.33
C ILE A 108 -1.37 12.16 -9.00
N LEU A 109 -1.21 12.10 -10.31
CA LEU A 109 -0.43 13.11 -11.04
C LEU A 109 -1.09 14.47 -11.09
N GLN A 110 -2.41 14.53 -10.96
CA GLN A 110 -3.11 15.82 -10.83
C GLN A 110 -2.78 16.49 -9.49
N GLU A 111 -2.72 15.74 -8.41
CA GLU A 111 -2.41 16.25 -7.09
C GLU A 111 -0.90 16.38 -6.82
N HIS A 112 -0.11 15.49 -7.42
CA HIS A 112 1.34 15.41 -7.21
C HIS A 112 2.07 15.33 -8.54
N PRO A 113 2.11 16.47 -9.31
CA PRO A 113 2.70 16.46 -10.66
C PRO A 113 4.17 16.05 -10.69
N LYS A 114 4.86 16.17 -9.55
CA LYS A 114 6.29 15.85 -9.43
C LYS A 114 6.55 14.40 -9.00
N PHE A 115 5.52 13.57 -8.92
CA PHE A 115 5.70 12.14 -8.58
C PHE A 115 6.25 11.41 -9.80
N ASN A 116 7.57 11.51 -9.98
CA ASN A 116 8.26 11.07 -11.19
C ASN A 116 8.16 9.57 -11.43
N TYR A 117 8.18 8.76 -10.38
CA TYR A 117 8.03 7.30 -10.53
C TYR A 117 6.71 6.94 -11.21
N VAL A 118 5.61 7.56 -10.77
CA VAL A 118 4.30 7.30 -11.37
C VAL A 118 4.27 7.78 -12.81
N ARG A 119 4.76 8.99 -13.06
CA ARG A 119 4.72 9.61 -14.41
C ARG A 119 5.59 8.86 -15.41
N ASN A 120 6.83 8.55 -15.01
CA ASN A 120 7.85 8.09 -15.96
C ASN A 120 8.01 6.58 -16.00
N THR A 121 7.56 5.86 -14.99
CA THR A 121 7.80 4.42 -14.86
C THR A 121 6.50 3.63 -14.69
N TYR A 122 5.74 3.89 -13.64
CA TYR A 122 4.62 3.03 -13.26
C TYR A 122 3.43 3.16 -14.23
N LEU A 123 2.97 4.38 -14.50
CA LEU A 123 1.82 4.60 -15.39
C LEU A 123 2.09 4.15 -16.82
N PRO A 124 3.26 4.47 -17.42
CA PRO A 124 3.57 3.95 -18.76
C PRO A 124 3.60 2.42 -18.81
N ALA A 125 4.15 1.78 -17.77
CA ALA A 125 4.19 0.31 -17.70
C ALA A 125 2.79 -0.28 -17.62
N LEU A 126 1.89 0.32 -16.82
CA LEU A 126 0.50 -0.09 -16.74
C LEU A 126 -0.21 -0.02 -18.09
N ARG A 127 -0.02 1.09 -18.80
CA ARG A 127 -0.66 1.30 -20.10
C ARG A 127 -0.16 0.31 -21.15
N ALA A 128 1.11 -0.09 -21.06
CA ALA A 128 1.70 -1.04 -21.98
C ALA A 128 1.33 -2.49 -21.68
N LYS A 129 0.88 -2.78 -20.46
CA LYS A 129 0.56 -4.13 -20.01
C LYS A 129 -0.72 -4.63 -20.67
N LYS A 130 -0.63 -5.80 -21.30
CA LYS A 130 -1.81 -6.46 -21.86
C LYS A 130 -2.63 -7.10 -20.75
N LYS A 131 -3.94 -7.14 -20.97
CA LYS A 131 -4.85 -7.80 -20.02
C LYS A 131 -4.53 -9.29 -19.90
#